data_d38fc70c16153c9fa1a2f3f7210b2d54
#
_entry.id   d38fc70c16153c9fa1a2f3f7210b2d54
#
_cell.length_a   1.000
_cell.length_b   1.000
_cell.length_c   1.000
_cell.angle_alpha   90.00
_cell.angle_beta   90.00
_cell.angle_gamma   90.00
#
_symmetry.space_group_name_H-M   'P 1'
#
loop_
_entity.id
_entity.type
_entity.pdbx_description
1 polymer ?
#
loop_
_entity_poly.entity_id
_entity_poly.type
_entity_poly.pdbx_seq_one_letter_code
_entity_poly.pdbx_strand_id
1 'polypeptide(L)'
;TSFFRLGTIVSRFTGKAAKVVYRIQGIPVTQQEIQAGVALRVENGETVKTAKKEVIKDIITKKTLYVLAKKNGCTVSDQEYDDYAKLLKTQMNKAENRKEIRDFYAGFGGESAYWKNMEPVIRQNLAVRKYIDSQTGTQTEEEIKQEAYESGAKQTDLDAFEQVVEDVCEEIGDYLKTLQKSDASVYYFASSDKERVTKSIDKEEICAIGNHTIVTREQVQMYTKFYEITYDKTLSEKKAIAYAKERNALYVAAMQNGYQVTDEQVKAYVEELKQNLDGIWTKEQKEKLLSG
;
A
#
# COMPACT_ATOMS: atom_id res chain seq x y z
N THR A 1 -2.56 -9.39 0.47
CA THR A 1 -3.67 -8.56 1.03
C THR A 1 -3.90 -7.31 0.19
N SER A 2 -2.86 -6.55 -0.18
CA SER A 2 -2.96 -5.32 -0.98
C SER A 2 -3.55 -5.54 -2.38
N PHE A 3 -3.25 -6.67 -3.02
CA PHE A 3 -3.70 -6.98 -4.39
C PHE A 3 -5.22 -7.23 -4.46
N PHE A 4 -5.80 -7.88 -3.44
CA PHE A 4 -7.24 -8.18 -3.38
C PHE A 4 -8.07 -6.93 -3.06
N ARG A 5 -7.55 -6.04 -2.22
CA ARG A 5 -8.19 -4.75 -1.95
C ARG A 5 -8.21 -3.86 -3.18
N LEU A 6 -7.13 -3.82 -3.96
CA LEU A 6 -7.07 -3.12 -5.24
C LEU A 6 -8.19 -3.60 -6.19
N GLY A 7 -8.43 -4.91 -6.25
CA GLY A 7 -9.51 -5.48 -7.05
C GLY A 7 -10.89 -5.06 -6.59
N THR A 8 -11.14 -5.02 -5.29
CA THR A 8 -12.41 -4.56 -4.73
C THR A 8 -12.62 -3.07 -5.00
N ILE A 9 -11.58 -2.27 -4.95
CA ILE A 9 -11.62 -0.84 -5.27
C ILE A 9 -11.90 -0.66 -6.77
N VAL A 10 -11.15 -1.32 -7.63
CA VAL A 10 -11.31 -1.23 -9.08
C VAL A 10 -12.67 -1.79 -9.52
N SER A 11 -13.15 -2.88 -8.94
CA SER A 11 -14.44 -3.48 -9.28
C SER A 11 -15.64 -2.58 -8.99
N ARG A 12 -15.57 -1.74 -7.98
CA ARG A 12 -16.63 -0.76 -7.68
C ARG A 12 -16.77 0.32 -8.75
N PHE A 13 -15.69 0.59 -9.50
CA PHE A 13 -15.66 1.66 -10.49
C PHE A 13 -15.66 1.17 -11.95
N THR A 14 -15.46 -0.14 -12.20
CA THR A 14 -15.26 -0.68 -13.56
C THR A 14 -16.44 -1.36 -14.21
N GLY A 15 -17.66 -1.18 -13.74
CA GLY A 15 -18.86 -1.74 -14.42
C GLY A 15 -19.07 -1.26 -15.87
N LYS A 16 -18.15 -0.43 -16.43
CA LYS A 16 -18.14 0.06 -17.82
C LYS A 16 -16.72 0.00 -18.38
N ALA A 17 -16.61 -0.04 -19.72
CA ALA A 17 -15.34 0.03 -20.44
C ALA A 17 -14.47 1.19 -19.94
N ALA A 18 -13.16 0.97 -19.86
CA ALA A 18 -12.21 1.95 -19.36
C ALA A 18 -12.31 3.29 -20.11
N LYS A 19 -12.85 4.32 -19.44
CA LYS A 19 -13.02 5.65 -20.02
C LYS A 19 -11.68 6.36 -20.07
N VAL A 20 -11.21 6.71 -21.26
CA VAL A 20 -10.02 7.53 -21.44
C VAL A 20 -10.36 8.97 -21.10
N VAL A 21 -9.65 9.55 -20.12
CA VAL A 21 -9.86 10.93 -19.63
C VAL A 21 -8.72 11.87 -19.98
N TYR A 22 -7.53 11.33 -20.28
CA TYR A 22 -6.36 12.11 -20.66
C TYR A 22 -5.42 11.29 -21.56
N ARG A 23 -4.41 11.95 -22.16
CA ARG A 23 -3.33 11.28 -22.91
C ARG A 23 -1.98 11.91 -22.58
N ILE A 24 -1.01 11.08 -22.20
CA ILE A 24 0.37 11.49 -21.99
C ILE A 24 1.20 10.93 -23.13
N GLN A 25 1.79 11.81 -23.93
CA GLN A 25 2.56 11.44 -25.12
C GLN A 25 1.81 10.44 -26.04
N GLY A 26 0.50 10.65 -26.21
CA GLY A 26 -0.38 9.78 -26.99
C GLY A 26 -0.86 8.50 -26.29
N ILE A 27 -0.28 8.14 -25.13
CA ILE A 27 -0.68 6.96 -24.36
C ILE A 27 -1.92 7.30 -23.52
N PRO A 28 -2.99 6.51 -23.59
CA PRO A 28 -4.22 6.78 -22.85
C PRO A 28 -4.03 6.65 -21.33
N VAL A 29 -4.62 7.59 -20.60
CA VAL A 29 -4.85 7.54 -19.15
C VAL A 29 -6.34 7.35 -18.94
N THR A 30 -6.71 6.35 -18.16
CA THR A 30 -8.11 6.03 -17.90
C THR A 30 -8.58 6.56 -16.56
N GLN A 31 -9.88 6.85 -16.45
CA GLN A 31 -10.54 7.21 -15.20
C GLN A 31 -10.26 6.19 -14.10
N GLN A 32 -10.35 4.90 -14.42
CA GLN A 32 -10.11 3.81 -13.50
C GLN A 32 -8.66 3.77 -12.98
N GLU A 33 -7.69 4.09 -13.83
CA GLU A 33 -6.29 4.15 -13.45
C GLU A 33 -6.05 5.22 -12.38
N ILE A 34 -6.66 6.39 -12.53
CA ILE A 34 -6.60 7.49 -11.54
C ILE A 34 -7.32 7.08 -10.26
N GLN A 35 -8.58 6.63 -10.36
CA GLN A 35 -9.41 6.27 -9.22
C GLN A 35 -8.77 5.16 -8.37
N ALA A 36 -8.29 4.10 -9.03
CA ALA A 36 -7.62 3.00 -8.35
C ALA A 36 -6.31 3.43 -7.67
N GLY A 37 -5.51 4.25 -8.35
CA GLY A 37 -4.26 4.76 -7.79
C GLY A 37 -4.47 5.61 -6.54
N VAL A 38 -5.41 6.57 -6.60
CA VAL A 38 -5.73 7.44 -5.45
C VAL A 38 -6.35 6.63 -4.30
N ALA A 39 -7.34 5.79 -4.60
CA ALA A 39 -8.01 4.98 -3.57
C ALA A 39 -7.04 4.05 -2.84
N LEU A 40 -6.11 3.40 -3.56
CA LEU A 40 -5.10 2.53 -2.96
C LEU A 40 -4.17 3.29 -1.99
N ARG A 41 -3.73 4.50 -2.38
CA ARG A 41 -2.85 5.31 -1.54
C ARG A 41 -3.56 5.83 -0.29
N VAL A 42 -4.82 6.25 -0.45
CA VAL A 42 -5.66 6.67 0.68
C VAL A 42 -5.94 5.50 1.62
N GLU A 43 -6.17 4.31 1.10
CA GLU A 43 -6.33 3.09 1.91
C GLU A 43 -5.05 2.74 2.68
N ASN A 44 -3.88 3.05 2.12
CA ASN A 44 -2.58 2.89 2.78
C ASN A 44 -2.22 4.04 3.73
N GLY A 45 -3.15 4.95 4.02
CA GLY A 45 -3.00 6.01 5.04
C GLY A 45 -2.51 7.35 4.50
N GLU A 46 -2.39 7.53 3.18
CA GLU A 46 -2.07 8.84 2.61
C GLU A 46 -3.29 9.76 2.64
N THR A 47 -3.05 11.07 2.79
CA THR A 47 -4.13 12.05 2.59
C THR A 47 -4.54 12.07 1.12
N VAL A 48 -5.81 12.40 0.83
CA VAL A 48 -6.30 12.52 -0.56
C VAL A 48 -5.43 13.47 -1.38
N LYS A 49 -5.01 14.59 -0.78
CA LYS A 49 -4.14 15.56 -1.45
C LYS A 49 -2.78 14.98 -1.83
N THR A 50 -2.14 14.25 -0.92
CA THR A 50 -0.86 13.58 -1.19
C THR A 50 -1.03 12.48 -2.23
N ALA A 51 -2.06 11.64 -2.06
CA ALA A 51 -2.37 10.55 -2.98
C ALA A 51 -2.58 11.03 -4.42
N LYS A 52 -3.31 12.12 -4.65
CA LYS A 52 -3.49 12.72 -5.98
C LYS A 52 -2.15 13.12 -6.59
N LYS A 53 -1.32 13.84 -5.84
CA LYS A 53 -0.01 14.31 -6.31
C LYS A 53 0.91 13.15 -6.71
N GLU A 54 0.96 12.12 -5.88
CA GLU A 54 1.79 10.95 -6.15
C GLU A 54 1.26 10.12 -7.34
N VAL A 55 -0.07 10.02 -7.50
CA VAL A 55 -0.68 9.34 -8.66
C VAL A 55 -0.38 10.07 -9.96
N ILE A 56 -0.41 11.40 -9.98
CA ILE A 56 0.00 12.21 -11.15
C ILE A 56 1.44 11.87 -11.53
N LYS A 57 2.35 11.90 -10.56
CA LYS A 57 3.77 11.56 -10.78
C LYS A 57 3.92 10.14 -11.31
N ASP A 58 3.27 9.16 -10.71
CA ASP A 58 3.33 7.76 -11.11
C ASP A 58 2.83 7.53 -12.54
N ILE A 59 1.69 8.15 -12.88
CA ILE A 59 1.09 7.99 -14.22
C ILE A 59 2.00 8.61 -15.29
N ILE A 60 2.50 9.84 -15.06
CA ILE A 60 3.44 10.47 -15.99
C ILE A 60 4.67 9.59 -16.18
N THR A 61 5.28 9.13 -15.09
CA THR A 61 6.46 8.25 -15.13
C THR A 61 6.18 6.99 -15.93
N LYS A 62 5.12 6.27 -15.64
CA LYS A 62 4.77 5.00 -16.31
C LYS A 62 4.48 5.18 -17.79
N LYS A 63 3.72 6.22 -18.17
CA LYS A 63 3.41 6.46 -19.59
C LYS A 63 4.66 6.86 -20.37
N THR A 64 5.53 7.68 -19.79
CA THR A 64 6.81 8.08 -20.40
C THR A 64 7.76 6.90 -20.54
N LEU A 65 7.91 6.08 -19.51
CA LEU A 65 8.69 4.84 -19.58
C LEU A 65 8.17 3.90 -20.68
N TYR A 66 6.87 3.79 -20.84
CA TYR A 66 6.30 2.97 -21.90
C TYR A 66 6.60 3.53 -23.29
N VAL A 67 6.58 4.86 -23.47
CA VAL A 67 7.00 5.49 -24.73
C VAL A 67 8.48 5.22 -25.01
N LEU A 68 9.33 5.33 -23.98
CA LEU A 68 10.77 5.01 -24.11
C LEU A 68 10.99 3.52 -24.43
N ALA A 69 10.28 2.63 -23.75
CA ALA A 69 10.31 1.19 -24.04
C ALA A 69 9.97 0.90 -25.51
N LYS A 70 8.91 1.49 -26.04
CA LYS A 70 8.53 1.35 -27.45
C LYS A 70 9.59 1.88 -28.41
N LYS A 71 10.16 3.06 -28.12
CA LYS A 71 11.24 3.67 -28.94
C LYS A 71 12.50 2.81 -28.96
N ASN A 72 12.77 2.08 -27.88
CA ASN A 72 13.93 1.19 -27.76
C ASN A 72 13.63 -0.26 -28.17
N GLY A 73 12.48 -0.52 -28.83
CA GLY A 73 12.15 -1.84 -29.34
C GLY A 73 11.79 -2.88 -28.27
N CYS A 74 11.50 -2.44 -27.02
CA CYS A 74 11.09 -3.32 -25.93
C CYS A 74 9.64 -3.77 -26.16
N THR A 75 9.45 -4.73 -27.05
CA THR A 75 8.16 -5.36 -27.34
C THR A 75 7.94 -6.57 -26.45
N VAL A 76 6.68 -6.95 -26.28
CA VAL A 76 6.27 -8.14 -25.53
C VAL A 76 5.56 -9.09 -26.49
N SER A 77 6.13 -10.27 -26.67
CA SER A 77 5.52 -11.33 -27.47
C SER A 77 4.31 -11.95 -26.77
N ASP A 78 3.48 -12.68 -27.53
CA ASP A 78 2.34 -13.39 -26.95
C ASP A 78 2.80 -14.44 -25.95
N GLN A 79 3.88 -15.15 -26.23
CA GLN A 79 4.47 -16.13 -25.32
C GLN A 79 4.89 -15.52 -23.97
N GLU A 80 5.58 -14.37 -23.99
CA GLU A 80 5.99 -13.68 -22.76
C GLU A 80 4.79 -13.20 -21.93
N TYR A 81 3.74 -12.71 -22.61
CA TYR A 81 2.50 -12.36 -21.95
C TYR A 81 1.82 -13.59 -21.33
N ASP A 82 1.70 -14.67 -22.08
CA ASP A 82 1.03 -15.90 -21.62
C ASP A 82 1.76 -16.52 -20.42
N ASP A 83 3.08 -16.57 -20.45
CA ASP A 83 3.90 -17.11 -19.36
C ASP A 83 3.72 -16.25 -18.09
N TYR A 84 3.73 -14.93 -18.23
CA TYR A 84 3.54 -14.02 -17.10
C TYR A 84 2.10 -14.07 -16.57
N ALA A 85 1.10 -14.07 -17.46
CA ALA A 85 -0.31 -14.21 -17.07
C ALA A 85 -0.58 -15.53 -16.35
N LYS A 86 0.04 -16.64 -16.81
CA LYS A 86 -0.03 -17.95 -16.16
C LYS A 86 0.59 -17.90 -14.75
N LEU A 87 1.73 -17.26 -14.59
CA LEU A 87 2.36 -17.06 -13.28
C LEU A 87 1.44 -16.29 -12.32
N LEU A 88 0.88 -15.18 -12.77
CA LEU A 88 -0.06 -14.38 -11.97
C LEU A 88 -1.32 -15.16 -11.61
N LYS A 89 -1.93 -15.88 -12.56
CA LYS A 89 -3.10 -16.74 -12.33
C LYS A 89 -2.80 -17.80 -11.27
N THR A 90 -1.61 -18.42 -11.34
CA THR A 90 -1.18 -19.43 -10.37
C THR A 90 -1.03 -18.83 -8.97
N GLN A 91 -0.48 -17.64 -8.87
CA GLN A 91 -0.33 -16.93 -7.58
C GLN A 91 -1.69 -16.50 -7.01
N MET A 92 -2.59 -16.01 -7.85
CA MET A 92 -3.94 -15.60 -7.43
C MET A 92 -4.80 -16.78 -7.00
N ASN A 93 -4.71 -17.93 -7.68
CA ASN A 93 -5.55 -19.10 -7.45
C ASN A 93 -5.07 -20.02 -6.32
N LYS A 94 -4.19 -19.55 -5.42
CA LYS A 94 -3.85 -20.32 -4.21
C LYS A 94 -5.10 -20.58 -3.37
N ALA A 95 -5.21 -21.79 -2.82
CA ALA A 95 -6.43 -22.32 -2.20
C ALA A 95 -6.99 -21.45 -1.04
N GLU A 96 -6.13 -20.77 -0.31
CA GLU A 96 -6.44 -19.92 0.83
C GLU A 96 -7.28 -18.67 0.48
N ASN A 97 -7.29 -18.26 -0.80
CA ASN A 97 -7.90 -17.00 -1.24
C ASN A 97 -9.07 -17.18 -2.23
N ARG A 98 -9.62 -18.39 -2.36
CA ARG A 98 -10.61 -18.72 -3.42
C ARG A 98 -11.90 -17.89 -3.40
N LYS A 99 -12.39 -17.52 -2.22
CA LYS A 99 -13.62 -16.71 -2.12
C LYS A 99 -13.35 -15.27 -2.54
N GLU A 100 -12.28 -14.69 -1.99
CA GLU A 100 -11.88 -13.31 -2.30
C GLU A 100 -11.55 -13.13 -3.78
N ILE A 101 -10.92 -14.13 -4.41
CA ILE A 101 -10.62 -14.12 -5.85
C ILE A 101 -11.89 -14.18 -6.69
N ARG A 102 -12.88 -15.00 -6.32
CA ARG A 102 -14.15 -15.04 -7.04
C ARG A 102 -14.88 -13.72 -6.97
N ASP A 103 -14.94 -13.12 -5.77
CA ASP A 103 -15.58 -11.82 -5.56
C ASP A 103 -14.83 -10.71 -6.31
N PHE A 104 -13.50 -10.78 -6.35
CA PHE A 104 -12.64 -9.93 -7.15
C PHE A 104 -12.98 -10.03 -8.66
N TYR A 105 -12.96 -11.24 -9.23
CA TYR A 105 -13.27 -11.43 -10.65
C TYR A 105 -14.73 -11.08 -11.00
N ALA A 106 -15.66 -11.33 -10.09
CA ALA A 106 -17.06 -10.96 -10.29
C ALA A 106 -17.24 -9.46 -10.52
N GLY A 107 -16.45 -8.63 -9.81
CA GLY A 107 -16.43 -7.18 -10.01
C GLY A 107 -15.99 -6.73 -11.41
N PHE A 108 -15.27 -7.59 -12.15
CA PHE A 108 -14.82 -7.31 -13.53
C PHE A 108 -15.69 -8.00 -14.60
N GLY A 109 -16.80 -8.63 -14.22
CA GLY A 109 -17.62 -9.43 -15.13
C GLY A 109 -17.08 -10.85 -15.33
N GLY A 110 -16.24 -11.33 -14.44
CA GLY A 110 -15.65 -12.66 -14.43
C GLY A 110 -14.15 -12.70 -14.77
N GLU A 111 -13.54 -13.84 -14.52
CA GLU A 111 -12.11 -14.05 -14.73
C GLU A 111 -11.64 -13.75 -16.16
N SER A 112 -12.38 -14.25 -17.16
CA SER A 112 -12.04 -14.03 -18.57
C SER A 112 -12.08 -12.56 -18.96
N ALA A 113 -13.11 -11.83 -18.49
CA ALA A 113 -13.22 -10.39 -18.73
C ALA A 113 -12.07 -9.61 -18.05
N TYR A 114 -11.71 -9.97 -16.83
CA TYR A 114 -10.58 -9.38 -16.14
C TYR A 114 -9.26 -9.51 -16.94
N TRP A 115 -8.91 -10.73 -17.34
CA TRP A 115 -7.64 -10.96 -18.06
C TRP A 115 -7.61 -10.28 -19.42
N LYS A 116 -8.73 -10.26 -20.14
CA LYS A 116 -8.86 -9.52 -21.40
C LYS A 116 -8.65 -8.02 -21.21
N ASN A 117 -9.21 -7.44 -20.16
CA ASN A 117 -9.08 -6.01 -19.88
C ASN A 117 -7.67 -5.65 -19.35
N MET A 118 -7.04 -6.58 -18.65
CA MET A 118 -5.70 -6.38 -18.07
C MET A 118 -4.55 -6.65 -19.04
N GLU A 119 -4.79 -7.37 -20.13
CA GLU A 119 -3.73 -7.69 -21.11
C GLU A 119 -2.95 -6.45 -21.58
N PRO A 120 -3.57 -5.35 -22.02
CA PRO A 120 -2.83 -4.17 -22.45
C PRO A 120 -1.97 -3.57 -21.34
N VAL A 121 -2.47 -3.57 -20.11
CA VAL A 121 -1.75 -3.05 -18.92
C VAL A 121 -0.55 -3.93 -18.58
N ILE A 122 -0.73 -5.24 -18.61
CA ILE A 122 0.34 -6.22 -18.36
C ILE A 122 1.44 -6.10 -19.40
N ARG A 123 1.07 -6.02 -20.68
CA ARG A 123 2.04 -5.83 -21.78
C ARG A 123 2.82 -4.51 -21.64
N GLN A 124 2.15 -3.41 -21.26
CA GLN A 124 2.84 -2.15 -20.97
C GLN A 124 3.85 -2.30 -19.82
N ASN A 125 3.45 -2.91 -18.73
CA ASN A 125 4.32 -3.12 -17.56
C ASN A 125 5.52 -4.02 -17.89
N LEU A 126 5.34 -5.08 -18.68
CA LEU A 126 6.41 -5.95 -19.11
C LEU A 126 7.40 -5.22 -20.07
N ALA A 127 6.89 -4.41 -21.00
CA ALA A 127 7.72 -3.60 -21.88
C ALA A 127 8.54 -2.58 -21.10
N VAL A 128 7.93 -1.90 -20.12
CA VAL A 128 8.62 -0.95 -19.23
C VAL A 128 9.70 -1.67 -18.43
N ARG A 129 9.41 -2.86 -17.89
CA ARG A 129 10.39 -3.64 -17.14
C ARG A 129 11.60 -4.01 -18.02
N LYS A 130 11.35 -4.53 -19.23
CA LYS A 130 12.44 -4.81 -20.20
C LYS A 130 13.31 -3.57 -20.49
N TYR A 131 12.68 -2.42 -20.62
CA TYR A 131 13.42 -1.16 -20.82
C TYR A 131 14.28 -0.84 -19.59
N ILE A 132 13.71 -0.85 -18.39
CA ILE A 132 14.45 -0.61 -17.14
C ILE A 132 15.61 -1.61 -17.02
N ASP A 133 15.35 -2.90 -17.19
CA ASP A 133 16.37 -3.95 -17.11
C ASP A 133 17.51 -3.72 -18.11
N SER A 134 17.21 -3.18 -19.31
CA SER A 134 18.24 -2.83 -20.32
C SER A 134 19.10 -1.63 -19.95
N GLN A 135 18.63 -0.77 -19.03
CA GLN A 135 19.34 0.44 -18.59
C GLN A 135 20.09 0.24 -17.26
N THR A 136 19.75 -0.78 -16.47
CA THR A 136 20.30 -0.99 -15.11
C THR A 136 21.80 -1.30 -15.06
N GLY A 137 22.45 -1.49 -16.20
CA GLY A 137 23.93 -1.56 -16.28
C GLY A 137 24.64 -0.20 -16.13
N THR A 138 23.91 0.91 -16.28
CA THR A 138 24.45 2.28 -16.27
C THR A 138 23.78 3.22 -15.30
N GLN A 139 22.53 2.92 -14.90
CA GLN A 139 21.71 3.75 -14.01
C GLN A 139 20.95 2.87 -13.02
N THR A 140 20.55 3.43 -11.88
CA THR A 140 19.62 2.79 -10.96
C THR A 140 18.17 2.90 -11.47
N GLU A 141 17.29 2.03 -11.01
CA GLU A 141 15.86 2.08 -11.37
C GLU A 141 15.22 3.42 -10.95
N GLU A 142 15.62 3.97 -9.82
CA GLU A 142 15.15 5.25 -9.32
C GLU A 142 15.57 6.42 -10.21
N GLU A 143 16.81 6.44 -10.68
CA GLU A 143 17.30 7.43 -11.63
C GLU A 143 16.55 7.37 -12.96
N ILE A 144 16.35 6.17 -13.50
CA ILE A 144 15.57 5.95 -14.73
C ILE A 144 14.14 6.47 -14.59
N LYS A 145 13.49 6.18 -13.46
CA LYS A 145 12.14 6.67 -13.16
C LYS A 145 12.09 8.19 -13.00
N GLN A 146 13.06 8.76 -12.32
CA GLN A 146 13.13 10.20 -12.11
C GLN A 146 13.34 10.95 -13.43
N GLU A 147 14.24 10.50 -14.28
CA GLU A 147 14.46 11.08 -15.61
C GLU A 147 13.21 10.96 -16.49
N ALA A 148 12.55 9.80 -16.45
CA ALA A 148 11.29 9.60 -17.17
C ALA A 148 10.20 10.55 -16.69
N TYR A 149 10.07 10.77 -15.37
CA TYR A 149 9.15 11.75 -14.80
C TYR A 149 9.46 13.17 -15.29
N GLU A 150 10.71 13.61 -15.17
CA GLU A 150 11.11 14.96 -15.54
C GLU A 150 10.91 15.24 -17.03
N SER A 151 11.24 14.27 -17.89
CA SER A 151 10.99 14.34 -19.32
C SER A 151 9.49 14.35 -19.63
N GLY A 152 8.72 13.50 -18.97
CA GLY A 152 7.28 13.39 -19.17
C GLY A 152 6.52 14.62 -18.68
N ALA A 153 6.90 15.17 -17.53
CA ALA A 153 6.32 16.37 -16.98
C ALA A 153 6.50 17.59 -17.89
N LYS A 154 7.69 17.74 -18.50
CA LYS A 154 7.95 18.81 -19.49
C LYS A 154 7.09 18.72 -20.76
N GLN A 155 6.58 17.55 -21.07
CA GLN A 155 5.79 17.27 -22.29
C GLN A 155 4.29 17.11 -21.97
N THR A 156 3.89 17.29 -20.72
CA THR A 156 2.52 17.16 -20.24
C THR A 156 2.02 18.54 -19.80
N ASP A 157 0.82 18.89 -20.21
CA ASP A 157 0.11 20.03 -19.59
C ASP A 157 -0.32 19.61 -18.19
N LEU A 158 0.52 19.97 -17.20
CA LEU A 158 0.34 19.55 -15.82
C LEU A 158 -0.95 20.14 -15.22
N ASP A 159 -1.24 21.39 -15.49
CA ASP A 159 -2.43 22.05 -14.95
C ASP A 159 -3.71 21.38 -15.46
N ALA A 160 -3.75 21.07 -16.76
CA ALA A 160 -4.87 20.34 -17.35
C ALA A 160 -4.97 18.91 -16.81
N PHE A 161 -3.84 18.24 -16.58
CA PHE A 161 -3.86 16.87 -16.04
C PHE A 161 -4.23 16.85 -14.54
N GLU A 162 -3.76 17.82 -13.75
CA GLU A 162 -4.18 18.00 -12.36
C GLU A 162 -5.69 18.23 -12.26
N GLN A 163 -6.26 19.06 -13.13
CA GLN A 163 -7.72 19.30 -13.17
C GLN A 163 -8.49 18.00 -13.47
N VAL A 164 -8.02 17.20 -14.44
CA VAL A 164 -8.64 15.88 -14.73
C VAL A 164 -8.60 14.96 -13.52
N VAL A 165 -7.49 14.94 -12.78
CA VAL A 165 -7.38 14.12 -11.56
C VAL A 165 -8.32 14.64 -10.46
N GLU A 166 -8.47 15.96 -10.31
CA GLU A 166 -9.45 16.53 -9.38
C GLU A 166 -10.88 16.12 -9.75
N ASP A 167 -11.31 16.32 -11.00
CA ASP A 167 -12.65 15.97 -11.47
C ASP A 167 -12.98 14.49 -11.25
N VAL A 168 -12.02 13.61 -11.60
CA VAL A 168 -12.16 12.16 -11.40
C VAL A 168 -12.26 11.78 -9.93
N CYS A 169 -11.53 12.48 -9.05
CA CYS A 169 -11.57 12.24 -7.62
C CYS A 169 -12.84 12.81 -6.95
N GLU A 170 -13.42 13.86 -7.49
CA GLU A 170 -14.74 14.36 -7.02
C GLU A 170 -15.83 13.30 -7.19
N GLU A 171 -15.84 12.56 -8.32
CA GLU A 171 -16.81 11.48 -8.56
C GLU A 171 -16.75 10.36 -7.50
N ILE A 172 -15.61 10.17 -6.86
CA ILE A 172 -15.40 9.14 -5.82
C ILE A 172 -15.18 9.74 -4.42
N GLY A 173 -15.44 11.04 -4.26
CA GLY A 173 -15.13 11.76 -3.03
C GLY A 173 -15.72 11.14 -1.76
N ASP A 174 -16.96 10.66 -1.81
CA ASP A 174 -17.59 10.00 -0.66
C ASP A 174 -16.97 8.63 -0.36
N TYR A 175 -16.53 7.91 -1.38
CA TYR A 175 -15.78 6.67 -1.18
C TYR A 175 -14.40 6.93 -0.54
N LEU A 176 -13.67 7.94 -1.00
CA LEU A 176 -12.39 8.32 -0.40
C LEU A 176 -12.55 8.75 1.07
N LYS A 177 -13.63 9.48 1.40
CA LYS A 177 -13.97 9.80 2.80
C LYS A 177 -14.27 8.54 3.62
N THR A 178 -14.88 7.53 3.01
CA THR A 178 -15.15 6.24 3.67
C THR A 178 -13.85 5.48 3.94
N LEU A 179 -12.90 5.49 3.01
CA LEU A 179 -11.58 4.90 3.22
C LEU A 179 -10.82 5.61 4.34
N GLN A 180 -10.81 6.94 4.35
CA GLN A 180 -10.20 7.73 5.43
C GLN A 180 -10.86 7.48 6.78
N LYS A 181 -12.19 7.31 6.82
CA LYS A 181 -12.93 6.97 8.04
C LYS A 181 -12.69 5.53 8.47
N SER A 182 -12.53 4.58 7.55
CA SER A 182 -12.23 3.19 7.89
C SER A 182 -10.82 3.06 8.45
N ASP A 183 -9.88 3.85 7.94
CA ASP A 183 -8.55 3.97 8.51
C ASP A 183 -8.61 4.62 9.91
N ALA A 184 -9.39 5.69 10.06
CA ALA A 184 -9.70 6.25 11.38
C ALA A 184 -10.46 5.26 12.27
N SER A 185 -11.27 4.33 11.73
CA SER A 185 -12.00 3.33 12.52
C SER A 185 -11.17 2.09 12.85
N VAL A 186 -10.11 1.81 12.09
CA VAL A 186 -9.08 0.83 12.48
C VAL A 186 -8.23 1.39 13.63
N TYR A 187 -7.99 2.70 13.64
CA TYR A 187 -7.18 3.38 14.66
C TYR A 187 -8.02 4.06 15.76
N TYR A 188 -9.30 4.29 15.53
CA TYR A 188 -10.20 4.95 16.49
C TYR A 188 -11.55 4.23 16.52
N PHE A 189 -12.06 4.04 17.74
CA PHE A 189 -13.41 3.56 17.98
C PHE A 189 -14.48 4.37 17.25
N ALA A 190 -15.64 3.76 17.05
CA ALA A 190 -16.87 4.51 16.91
C ALA A 190 -16.92 5.59 18.01
N SER A 191 -17.43 6.77 17.70
CA SER A 191 -17.41 7.91 18.63
C SER A 191 -18.00 7.61 20.02
N SER A 192 -18.94 6.67 20.11
CA SER A 192 -19.51 6.16 21.37
C SER A 192 -18.50 5.39 22.24
N ASP A 193 -17.60 4.63 21.61
CA ASP A 193 -16.56 3.89 22.34
C ASP A 193 -15.42 4.82 22.77
N LYS A 194 -15.15 5.88 21.99
CA LYS A 194 -14.17 6.91 22.31
C LYS A 194 -14.53 7.63 23.63
N GLU A 195 -15.78 7.99 23.82
CA GLU A 195 -16.23 8.63 25.07
C GLU A 195 -16.15 7.68 26.26
N ARG A 196 -16.54 6.42 26.10
CA ARG A 196 -16.48 5.40 27.14
C ARG A 196 -15.04 5.10 27.55
N VAL A 197 -14.17 4.96 26.59
CA VAL A 197 -12.75 4.66 26.81
C VAL A 197 -12.02 5.86 27.42
N THR A 198 -12.28 7.07 26.93
CA THR A 198 -11.68 8.29 27.49
C THR A 198 -12.03 8.50 28.96
N LYS A 199 -13.20 8.03 29.40
CA LYS A 199 -13.62 8.08 30.81
C LYS A 199 -13.01 7.00 31.69
N SER A 200 -12.55 5.87 31.12
CA SER A 200 -11.98 4.73 31.83
C SER A 200 -10.45 4.63 31.74
N ILE A 201 -9.81 5.51 30.96
CA ILE A 201 -8.36 5.52 30.79
C ILE A 201 -7.70 5.87 32.13
N ASP A 202 -6.98 4.92 32.68
CA ASP A 202 -6.05 5.17 33.76
C ASP A 202 -4.91 6.08 33.28
N LYS A 203 -4.25 6.79 34.18
CA LYS A 203 -3.19 7.77 33.83
C LYS A 203 -2.04 7.19 33.00
N GLU A 204 -1.95 5.87 32.93
CA GLU A 204 -0.93 5.15 32.15
C GLU A 204 -1.37 4.82 30.72
N GLU A 205 -2.66 4.90 30.40
CA GLU A 205 -3.18 4.63 29.08
C GLU A 205 -3.20 5.88 28.21
N ILE A 206 -2.57 5.83 27.03
CA ILE A 206 -2.46 6.98 26.12
C ILE A 206 -3.61 6.99 25.11
N CYS A 207 -4.00 5.84 24.61
CA CYS A 207 -5.17 5.70 23.73
C CYS A 207 -5.63 4.25 23.66
N ALA A 208 -6.87 4.06 23.25
CA ALA A 208 -7.45 2.74 23.04
C ALA A 208 -7.69 2.47 21.54
N ILE A 209 -7.60 1.21 21.12
CA ILE A 209 -7.77 0.73 19.76
C ILE A 209 -8.71 -0.46 19.78
N GLY A 210 -9.92 -0.31 19.22
CA GLY A 210 -10.93 -1.36 19.30
C GLY A 210 -11.32 -1.69 20.77
N ASN A 211 -12.09 -2.69 21.00
CA ASN A 211 -12.50 -3.11 22.36
C ASN A 211 -11.45 -3.99 23.07
N HIS A 212 -10.30 -4.25 22.44
CA HIS A 212 -9.40 -5.34 22.82
C HIS A 212 -8.00 -4.93 23.19
N THR A 213 -7.58 -3.71 22.89
CA THR A 213 -6.24 -3.26 23.23
C THR A 213 -6.15 -1.75 23.38
N ILE A 214 -5.15 -1.32 24.11
CA ILE A 214 -4.85 0.07 24.44
C ILE A 214 -3.38 0.34 24.13
N VAL A 215 -3.03 1.58 23.93
CA VAL A 215 -1.64 2.01 23.91
C VAL A 215 -1.30 2.54 25.29
N THR A 216 -0.41 1.86 25.98
CA THR A 216 0.05 2.27 27.31
C THR A 216 1.27 3.18 27.22
N ARG A 217 1.51 3.93 28.27
CA ARG A 217 2.74 4.73 28.40
C ARG A 217 4.00 3.87 28.36
N GLU A 218 3.92 2.71 28.98
CA GLU A 218 5.01 1.73 29.00
C GLU A 218 5.36 1.25 27.59
N GLN A 219 4.36 0.93 26.74
CA GLN A 219 4.59 0.58 25.34
C GLN A 219 5.28 1.71 24.57
N VAL A 220 4.87 2.96 24.78
CA VAL A 220 5.47 4.11 24.10
C VAL A 220 6.92 4.29 24.54
N GLN A 221 7.19 4.17 25.82
CA GLN A 221 8.55 4.23 26.37
C GLN A 221 9.42 3.10 25.84
N MET A 222 8.88 1.86 25.77
CA MET A 222 9.59 0.71 25.22
C MET A 222 9.96 0.95 23.74
N TYR A 223 9.03 1.42 22.91
CA TYR A 223 9.33 1.73 21.50
C TYR A 223 10.36 2.86 21.35
N THR A 224 10.24 3.91 22.14
CA THR A 224 11.23 5.00 22.15
C THR A 224 12.62 4.47 22.48
N LYS A 225 12.73 3.71 23.54
CA LYS A 225 13.98 3.12 24.02
C LYS A 225 14.57 2.12 23.03
N PHE A 226 13.73 1.22 22.49
CA PHE A 226 14.13 0.26 21.45
C PHE A 226 14.70 0.97 20.22
N TYR A 227 14.04 2.04 19.77
CA TYR A 227 14.45 2.80 18.61
C TYR A 227 15.80 3.51 18.85
N GLU A 228 15.98 4.11 20.03
CA GLU A 228 17.23 4.75 20.42
C GLU A 228 18.41 3.76 20.43
N ILE A 229 18.21 2.59 21.01
CA ILE A 229 19.24 1.56 21.10
C ILE A 229 19.60 0.98 19.73
N THR A 230 18.57 0.76 18.89
CA THR A 230 18.76 0.10 17.59
C THR A 230 19.36 1.03 16.55
N TYR A 231 18.96 2.30 16.53
CA TYR A 231 19.30 3.24 15.46
C TYR A 231 20.14 4.42 15.89
N ASP A 232 20.50 4.50 17.18
CA ASP A 232 21.22 5.64 17.78
C ASP A 232 20.56 7.00 17.45
N LYS A 233 19.23 7.02 17.46
CA LYS A 233 18.40 8.19 17.12
C LYS A 233 17.22 8.30 18.06
N THR A 234 16.89 9.54 18.43
CA THR A 234 15.72 9.82 19.26
C THR A 234 14.42 9.68 18.47
N LEU A 235 13.50 8.87 18.97
CA LEU A 235 12.14 8.77 18.46
C LEU A 235 11.24 9.71 19.26
N SER A 236 10.54 10.65 18.58
CA SER A 236 9.59 11.51 19.28
C SER A 236 8.41 10.69 19.83
N GLU A 237 7.88 11.09 20.99
CA GLU A 237 6.71 10.45 21.62
C GLU A 237 5.53 10.30 20.62
N LYS A 238 5.27 11.34 19.83
CA LYS A 238 4.23 11.30 18.78
C LYS A 238 4.46 10.16 17.77
N LYS A 239 5.69 9.93 17.35
CA LYS A 239 6.03 8.83 16.43
C LYS A 239 5.94 7.48 17.12
N ALA A 240 6.37 7.38 18.38
CA ALA A 240 6.26 6.16 19.18
C ALA A 240 4.79 5.77 19.41
N ILE A 241 3.92 6.74 19.69
CA ILE A 241 2.47 6.53 19.79
C ILE A 241 1.90 6.04 18.45
N ALA A 242 2.26 6.66 17.33
CA ALA A 242 1.79 6.24 16.00
C ALA A 242 2.21 4.79 15.69
N TYR A 243 3.46 4.44 15.99
CA TYR A 243 3.98 3.09 15.80
C TYR A 243 3.26 2.05 16.69
N ALA A 244 3.05 2.37 17.97
CA ALA A 244 2.29 1.50 18.87
C ALA A 244 0.85 1.29 18.40
N LYS A 245 0.19 2.34 17.91
CA LYS A 245 -1.15 2.27 17.32
C LYS A 245 -1.21 1.33 16.14
N GLU A 246 -0.28 1.46 15.20
CA GLU A 246 -0.21 0.61 14.01
C GLU A 246 -0.05 -0.87 14.39
N ARG A 247 0.86 -1.18 15.30
CA ARG A 247 1.08 -2.55 15.78
C ARG A 247 -0.15 -3.13 16.47
N ASN A 248 -0.76 -2.36 17.33
CA ASN A 248 -1.94 -2.80 18.07
C ASN A 248 -3.17 -2.93 17.14
N ALA A 249 -3.31 -2.07 16.13
CA ALA A 249 -4.35 -2.21 15.12
C ALA A 249 -4.20 -3.49 14.29
N LEU A 250 -2.97 -3.85 13.91
CA LEU A 250 -2.69 -5.12 13.24
C LEU A 250 -3.05 -6.32 14.12
N TYR A 251 -2.77 -6.24 15.43
CA TYR A 251 -3.17 -7.28 16.38
C TYR A 251 -4.70 -7.42 16.46
N VAL A 252 -5.43 -6.32 16.58
CA VAL A 252 -6.91 -6.34 16.59
C VAL A 252 -7.46 -6.92 15.28
N ALA A 253 -6.92 -6.51 14.15
CA ALA A 253 -7.32 -7.03 12.84
C ALA A 253 -7.05 -8.55 12.74
N ALA A 254 -5.92 -9.02 13.24
CA ALA A 254 -5.60 -10.45 13.29
C ALA A 254 -6.62 -11.22 14.15
N MET A 255 -6.92 -10.73 15.35
CA MET A 255 -7.91 -11.32 16.24
C MET A 255 -9.31 -11.37 15.60
N GLN A 256 -9.75 -10.31 14.97
CA GLN A 256 -11.03 -10.24 14.27
C GLN A 256 -11.14 -11.21 13.09
N ASN A 257 -10.02 -11.56 12.48
CA ASN A 257 -9.93 -12.55 11.39
C ASN A 257 -9.63 -13.98 11.88
N GLY A 258 -9.73 -14.23 13.19
CA GLY A 258 -9.58 -15.56 13.76
C GLY A 258 -8.12 -16.05 13.89
N TYR A 259 -7.14 -15.17 13.69
CA TYR A 259 -5.74 -15.49 13.96
C TYR A 259 -5.50 -15.47 15.48
N GLN A 260 -5.30 -16.64 16.05
CA GLN A 260 -4.95 -16.80 17.46
C GLN A 260 -3.54 -17.36 17.58
N VAL A 261 -2.82 -16.89 18.57
CA VAL A 261 -1.46 -17.38 18.88
C VAL A 261 -1.52 -18.11 20.20
N THR A 262 -0.99 -19.32 20.26
CA THR A 262 -0.94 -20.09 21.51
C THR A 262 0.23 -19.64 22.39
N ASP A 263 0.14 -19.93 23.70
CA ASP A 263 1.23 -19.63 24.63
C ASP A 263 2.54 -20.30 24.25
N GLU A 264 2.49 -21.49 23.64
CA GLU A 264 3.67 -22.19 23.14
C GLU A 264 4.30 -21.44 21.97
N GLN A 265 3.51 -20.94 21.03
CA GLN A 265 3.99 -20.11 19.91
C GLN A 265 4.61 -18.80 20.40
N VAL A 266 4.01 -18.16 21.39
CA VAL A 266 4.56 -16.95 22.02
C VAL A 266 5.91 -17.26 22.66
N LYS A 267 6.01 -18.34 23.46
CA LYS A 267 7.27 -18.76 24.09
C LYS A 267 8.36 -19.05 23.07
N ALA A 268 8.03 -19.83 22.04
CA ALA A 268 8.98 -20.14 20.96
C ALA A 268 9.50 -18.88 20.26
N TYR A 269 8.60 -17.94 19.95
CA TYR A 269 8.98 -16.68 19.32
C TYR A 269 9.83 -15.78 20.23
N VAL A 270 9.52 -15.76 21.54
CA VAL A 270 10.36 -15.01 22.51
C VAL A 270 11.76 -15.58 22.61
N GLU A 271 11.91 -16.92 22.60
CA GLU A 271 13.23 -17.55 22.61
C GLU A 271 14.01 -17.30 21.31
N GLU A 272 13.32 -17.32 20.15
CA GLU A 272 13.92 -16.94 18.87
C GLU A 272 14.39 -15.47 18.87
N LEU A 273 13.55 -14.56 19.38
CA LEU A 273 13.91 -13.15 19.53
C LEU A 273 15.15 -12.96 20.43
N LYS A 274 15.22 -13.65 21.56
CA LYS A 274 16.38 -13.60 22.46
C LYS A 274 17.65 -14.04 21.73
N GLN A 275 17.61 -15.17 21.01
CA GLN A 275 18.74 -15.67 20.25
C GLN A 275 19.17 -14.67 19.15
N ASN A 276 18.22 -14.07 18.44
CA ASN A 276 18.49 -13.08 17.42
C ASN A 276 19.11 -11.80 18.03
N LEU A 277 18.59 -11.33 19.17
CA LEU A 277 19.13 -10.19 19.88
C LEU A 277 20.52 -10.46 20.46
N ASP A 278 20.78 -11.70 20.87
CA ASP A 278 22.11 -12.12 21.34
C ASP A 278 23.19 -12.04 20.25
N GLY A 279 22.79 -12.21 18.98
CA GLY A 279 23.68 -12.06 17.83
C GLY A 279 23.87 -10.61 17.35
N ILE A 280 22.91 -9.72 17.65
CA ILE A 280 22.85 -8.35 17.08
C ILE A 280 23.24 -7.29 18.11
N TRP A 281 22.87 -7.46 19.39
CA TRP A 281 23.03 -6.45 20.40
C TRP A 281 24.20 -6.74 21.34
N THR A 282 24.96 -5.71 21.64
CA THR A 282 26.01 -5.79 22.67
C THR A 282 25.41 -6.00 24.06
N LYS A 283 26.23 -6.48 25.00
CA LYS A 283 25.80 -6.63 26.39
C LYS A 283 25.30 -5.32 26.99
N GLU A 284 25.98 -4.21 26.68
CA GLU A 284 25.63 -2.87 27.14
C GLU A 284 24.26 -2.43 26.59
N GLN A 285 23.95 -2.70 25.32
CA GLN A 285 22.64 -2.40 24.70
C GLN A 285 21.51 -3.19 25.38
N LYS A 286 21.75 -4.46 25.71
CA LYS A 286 20.79 -5.31 26.42
C LYS A 286 20.54 -4.80 27.84
N GLU A 287 21.59 -4.47 28.58
CA GLU A 287 21.49 -3.90 29.91
C GLU A 287 20.72 -2.58 29.90
N LYS A 288 20.98 -1.71 28.93
CA LYS A 288 20.25 -0.44 28.74
C LYS A 288 18.77 -0.63 28.46
N LEU A 289 18.37 -1.68 27.72
CA LEU A 289 16.96 -1.99 27.49
C LEU A 289 16.26 -2.53 28.75
N LEU A 290 16.94 -3.37 29.53
CA LEU A 290 16.40 -4.03 30.69
C LEU A 290 16.42 -3.20 31.98
N SER A 291 17.22 -2.12 32.00
CA SER A 291 17.41 -1.27 33.20
C SER A 291 16.35 -0.18 33.37
N GLY A 292 15.29 -0.20 32.65
CA GLY A 292 14.20 0.73 32.76
C GLY A 292 12.88 0.07 32.83
#